data_40ef381460dafb1a429a7cd9412af495
#
_entry.id   40ef381460dafb1a429a7cd9412af495
#
_cell.length_a   1.000
_cell.length_b   1.000
_cell.length_c   1.000
_cell.angle_alpha   90.00
_cell.angle_beta   90.00
_cell.angle_gamma   90.00
#
_symmetry.space_group_name_H-M   'P 1'
#
loop_
_entity.id
_entity.type
_entity.pdbx_description
1 polymer ?
#
loop_
_entity_poly.entity_id
_entity_poly.type
_entity_poly.pdbx_seq_one_letter_code
_entity_poly.pdbx_strand_id
1 'polypeptide(L)'
;MRVTLHVVAGPQTGRVFTFDQHDTFMIGRSEDAQFCLPHDRFFSRHHCILEIAPPQCFLRDLGSLNGTYVNGIKVETAHLKNGDRIQGGETVLEVEVASDNAEMGPPSRRANPSTEPSLITILCLNCGLPGEAAASHPDAKLSYVCDACRDKLRKNPQPIPGYQMIRVLGQGGMGSVMLARSERDGRAVAIKTLLPEVAVSDQSLKRFMREIEVASSLQHKNVVSYIEHGSHNGIVYLVTEYVAGMDAAKLAKSRGGKLPYHEVVNVMEQTLAALDYAHGLGFVHRDIKEQNILVDGKFPAYLAKLTDFGLSKSYKQTGMSGVTMVGDVAGTIAYMPPEQVRDFKEVQPPSDIYAVGMTAYSLLTGAHALDISPNAGISETVKAIFEKPIIPIATRMPEVPIRVSAVIETALAKQVELRWRTAGEMRDALLRAVSEFN
;
A
#
# COMPACT_ATOMS: atom_id res chain seq x y z
N MET A 1 2.07 11.51 28.42
CA MET A 1 3.10 10.45 28.19
C MET A 1 4.23 11.03 27.36
N ARG A 2 5.48 10.68 27.65
CA ARG A 2 6.66 11.28 27.05
C ARG A 2 7.68 10.18 26.72
N VAL A 3 8.36 10.31 25.59
CA VAL A 3 9.53 9.49 25.25
C VAL A 3 10.76 10.37 25.30
N THR A 4 11.81 9.89 25.97
CA THR A 4 13.09 10.60 26.06
C THR A 4 14.21 9.67 25.58
N LEU A 5 15.10 10.19 24.77
CA LEU A 5 16.30 9.50 24.30
C LEU A 5 17.54 10.12 24.95
N HIS A 6 18.28 9.33 25.70
CA HIS A 6 19.50 9.74 26.35
C HIS A 6 20.72 9.20 25.62
N VAL A 7 21.62 10.03 25.16
CA VAL A 7 22.88 9.57 24.58
C VAL A 7 23.83 9.16 25.73
N VAL A 8 23.94 7.82 25.90
CA VAL A 8 24.70 7.24 27.04
C VAL A 8 26.12 6.85 26.67
N ALA A 9 26.46 6.77 25.37
CA ALA A 9 27.82 6.56 24.90
C ALA A 9 28.05 7.21 23.54
N GLY A 10 29.30 7.48 23.18
CA GLY A 10 29.71 8.07 21.90
C GLY A 10 30.11 9.54 21.99
N PRO A 11 30.43 10.17 20.83
CA PRO A 11 31.01 11.55 20.80
C PRO A 11 30.09 12.64 21.37
N GLN A 12 28.78 12.39 21.48
CA GLN A 12 27.82 13.35 22.01
C GLN A 12 27.11 12.84 23.30
N THR A 13 27.80 12.04 24.10
CA THR A 13 27.31 11.54 25.39
C THR A 13 26.79 12.67 26.28
N GLY A 14 25.64 12.45 26.94
CA GLY A 14 24.96 13.42 27.79
C GLY A 14 23.92 14.26 27.07
N ARG A 15 23.81 14.18 25.75
CA ARG A 15 22.73 14.83 25.01
C ARG A 15 21.41 14.11 25.25
N VAL A 16 20.32 14.88 25.33
CA VAL A 16 18.97 14.36 25.60
C VAL A 16 18.00 14.94 24.58
N PHE A 17 17.11 14.08 24.06
CA PHE A 17 16.03 14.45 23.18
C PHE A 17 14.71 14.03 23.81
N THR A 18 13.74 14.91 23.88
CA THR A 18 12.45 14.68 24.55
C THR A 18 11.32 14.92 23.58
N PHE A 19 10.41 13.97 23.53
CA PHE A 19 9.25 13.98 22.65
C PHE A 19 7.98 13.78 23.47
N ASP A 20 7.09 14.75 23.45
CA ASP A 20 5.78 14.74 24.08
C ASP A 20 4.65 14.64 23.05
N GLN A 21 4.97 14.76 21.78
CA GLN A 21 4.10 14.62 20.63
C GLN A 21 4.70 13.63 19.61
N HIS A 22 3.90 13.29 18.60
CA HIS A 22 4.39 12.48 17.48
C HIS A 22 5.49 13.24 16.74
N ASP A 23 6.63 12.56 16.55
CA ASP A 23 7.75 13.08 15.79
C ASP A 23 8.44 11.95 15.02
N THR A 24 9.13 12.33 13.96
CA THR A 24 10.00 11.46 13.18
C THR A 24 11.42 11.93 13.36
N PHE A 25 12.28 11.09 13.98
CA PHE A 25 13.61 11.47 14.41
C PHE A 25 14.65 10.64 13.67
N MET A 26 15.33 11.28 12.72
CA MET A 26 16.38 10.64 11.93
C MET A 26 17.73 10.78 12.61
N ILE A 27 18.49 9.68 12.65
CA ILE A 27 19.85 9.61 13.16
C ILE A 27 20.78 9.24 12.01
N GLY A 28 21.85 10.00 11.83
CA GLY A 28 22.80 9.75 10.77
C GLY A 28 23.97 10.71 10.78
N ARG A 29 24.87 10.56 9.81
CA ARG A 29 26.06 11.41 9.66
C ARG A 29 25.80 12.65 8.80
N SER A 30 24.69 12.69 8.08
CA SER A 30 24.31 13.79 7.21
C SER A 30 23.79 14.98 8.02
N GLU A 31 24.03 16.20 7.55
CA GLU A 31 23.63 17.43 8.23
C GLU A 31 22.09 17.63 8.29
N ASP A 32 21.36 16.95 7.42
CA ASP A 32 19.90 16.93 7.40
C ASP A 32 19.26 15.96 8.42
N ALA A 33 20.07 15.11 9.08
CA ALA A 33 19.58 14.27 10.18
C ALA A 33 19.36 15.11 11.45
N GLN A 34 18.22 14.93 12.12
CA GLN A 34 17.89 15.62 13.36
C GLN A 34 18.90 15.33 14.47
N PHE A 35 19.44 14.11 14.49
CA PHE A 35 20.61 13.78 15.27
C PHE A 35 21.80 13.52 14.35
N CYS A 36 22.50 14.61 14.00
CA CYS A 36 23.67 14.55 13.15
C CYS A 36 24.94 14.14 13.96
N LEU A 37 25.62 13.10 13.45
CA LEU A 37 26.81 12.49 14.01
C LEU A 37 27.97 12.52 13.00
N PRO A 38 28.48 13.73 12.60
CA PRO A 38 29.39 13.87 11.46
C PRO A 38 30.74 13.20 11.68
N HIS A 39 31.14 13.00 12.95
CA HIS A 39 32.44 12.42 13.34
C HIS A 39 32.38 10.92 13.65
N ASP A 40 31.18 10.30 13.70
CA ASP A 40 31.08 8.86 13.89
C ASP A 40 31.16 8.15 12.53
N ARG A 41 32.35 7.58 12.23
CA ARG A 41 32.64 6.92 10.93
C ARG A 41 31.76 5.70 10.68
N PHE A 42 31.18 5.11 11.70
CA PHE A 42 30.40 3.91 11.64
C PHE A 42 28.91 4.20 11.36
N PHE A 43 28.48 5.46 11.44
CA PHE A 43 27.15 5.87 11.01
C PHE A 43 27.08 6.07 9.50
N SER A 44 26.04 5.56 8.88
CA SER A 44 25.66 5.91 7.50
C SER A 44 25.15 7.35 7.45
N ARG A 45 25.12 7.97 6.25
CA ARG A 45 24.57 9.33 6.08
C ARG A 45 23.17 9.45 6.68
N HIS A 46 22.29 8.52 6.34
CA HIS A 46 21.00 8.27 6.98
C HIS A 46 21.07 6.85 7.53
N HIS A 47 21.15 6.69 8.85
CA HIS A 47 21.46 5.40 9.47
C HIS A 47 20.17 4.68 9.92
N CYS A 48 19.39 5.34 10.76
CA CYS A 48 18.10 4.85 11.21
C CYS A 48 17.14 6.00 11.47
N ILE A 49 15.86 5.66 11.56
CA ILE A 49 14.77 6.59 11.84
C ILE A 49 13.93 6.05 12.98
N LEU A 50 13.52 6.94 13.86
CA LEU A 50 12.59 6.64 14.94
C LEU A 50 11.26 7.32 14.65
N GLU A 51 10.19 6.54 14.60
CA GLU A 51 8.82 7.04 14.66
C GLU A 51 8.39 7.05 16.13
N ILE A 52 8.25 8.24 16.69
CA ILE A 52 7.96 8.45 18.10
C ILE A 52 6.53 8.97 18.22
N ALA A 53 5.65 8.17 18.84
CA ALA A 53 4.27 8.55 19.17
C ALA A 53 4.03 8.18 20.64
N PRO A 54 4.46 9.04 21.60
CA PRO A 54 4.46 8.66 23.01
C PRO A 54 3.12 8.07 23.51
N PRO A 55 3.12 6.89 24.18
CA PRO A 55 4.29 6.20 24.73
C PRO A 55 5.01 5.25 23.76
N GLN A 56 4.59 5.16 22.50
CA GLN A 56 5.18 4.26 21.52
C GLN A 56 6.38 4.89 20.84
N CYS A 57 7.43 4.09 20.66
CA CYS A 57 8.60 4.43 19.88
C CYS A 57 8.98 3.24 19.00
N PHE A 58 9.10 3.48 17.70
CA PHE A 58 9.42 2.48 16.70
C PHE A 58 10.69 2.87 15.96
N LEU A 59 11.64 1.94 15.86
CA LEU A 59 12.90 2.13 15.17
C LEU A 59 12.91 1.38 13.84
N ARG A 60 13.48 2.00 12.83
CA ARG A 60 13.78 1.38 11.53
C ARG A 60 15.19 1.72 11.08
N ASP A 61 15.99 0.70 10.78
CA ASP A 61 17.26 0.85 10.07
C ASP A 61 17.01 1.24 8.61
N LEU A 62 17.77 2.20 8.09
CA LEU A 62 17.62 2.72 6.72
C LEU A 62 18.61 2.07 5.73
N GLY A 63 18.95 0.80 5.96
CA GLY A 63 19.96 0.08 5.17
C GLY A 63 21.38 0.52 5.53
N SER A 64 21.63 0.73 6.82
CA SER A 64 22.92 1.21 7.30
C SER A 64 24.02 0.18 7.05
N LEU A 65 25.24 0.68 6.73
CA LEU A 65 26.37 -0.18 6.37
C LEU A 65 26.78 -1.14 7.51
N ASN A 66 26.75 -0.64 8.74
CA ASN A 66 27.20 -1.41 9.92
C ASN A 66 26.02 -2.00 10.71
N GLY A 67 24.79 -1.63 10.41
CA GLY A 67 23.56 -2.07 11.07
C GLY A 67 23.24 -1.29 12.34
N THR A 68 21.95 -1.28 12.68
CA THR A 68 21.43 -0.76 13.95
C THR A 68 21.16 -1.94 14.90
N TYR A 69 21.51 -1.77 16.17
CA TYR A 69 21.33 -2.79 17.20
C TYR A 69 20.42 -2.27 18.30
N VAL A 70 19.54 -3.14 18.78
CA VAL A 70 18.72 -2.89 19.98
C VAL A 70 19.08 -3.96 21.02
N ASN A 71 19.58 -3.51 22.18
CA ASN A 71 20.08 -4.37 23.25
C ASN A 71 21.13 -5.41 22.77
N GLY A 72 21.99 -4.98 21.84
CA GLY A 72 23.05 -5.83 21.26
C GLY A 72 22.61 -6.77 20.14
N ILE A 73 21.31 -6.80 19.79
CA ILE A 73 20.76 -7.60 18.68
C ILE A 73 20.59 -6.72 17.45
N LYS A 74 21.13 -7.13 16.31
CA LYS A 74 20.96 -6.42 15.03
C LYS A 74 19.51 -6.49 14.57
N VAL A 75 18.93 -5.34 14.21
CA VAL A 75 17.53 -5.22 13.82
C VAL A 75 17.38 -4.41 12.53
N GLU A 76 16.37 -4.76 11.73
CA GLU A 76 15.90 -3.90 10.63
C GLU A 76 14.77 -2.98 11.12
N THR A 77 13.95 -3.51 12.03
CA THR A 77 12.89 -2.76 12.72
C THR A 77 12.71 -3.24 14.13
N ALA A 78 12.34 -2.35 15.07
CA ALA A 78 12.06 -2.71 16.46
C ALA A 78 11.03 -1.77 17.09
N HIS A 79 10.12 -2.34 17.88
CA HIS A 79 9.35 -1.57 18.86
C HIS A 79 10.18 -1.39 20.12
N LEU A 80 10.45 -0.14 20.48
CA LEU A 80 11.27 0.21 21.60
C LEU A 80 10.45 0.36 22.89
N LYS A 81 11.00 -0.16 23.97
CA LYS A 81 10.43 -0.10 25.31
C LYS A 81 11.30 0.74 26.23
N ASN A 82 10.74 1.08 27.38
CA ASN A 82 11.50 1.76 28.43
C ASN A 82 12.75 0.95 28.83
N GLY A 83 13.91 1.60 28.81
CA GLY A 83 15.21 0.99 29.10
C GLY A 83 15.92 0.33 27.91
N ASP A 84 15.29 0.28 26.72
CA ASP A 84 15.97 -0.25 25.53
C ASP A 84 17.13 0.63 25.10
N ARG A 85 18.21 0.00 24.63
CA ARG A 85 19.42 0.67 24.15
C ARG A 85 19.57 0.48 22.66
N ILE A 86 19.57 1.59 21.93
CA ILE A 86 19.81 1.66 20.50
C ILE A 86 21.29 1.94 20.27
N GLN A 87 21.96 1.09 19.50
CA GLN A 87 23.36 1.29 19.16
C GLN A 87 23.56 1.35 17.65
N GLY A 88 24.29 2.37 17.19
CA GLY A 88 24.88 2.48 15.88
C GLY A 88 26.31 3.01 16.04
N GLY A 89 27.29 2.31 15.46
CA GLY A 89 28.69 2.67 15.63
C GLY A 89 29.13 2.75 17.10
N GLU A 90 29.73 3.86 17.47
CA GLU A 90 30.18 4.14 18.85
C GLU A 90 29.10 4.81 19.71
N THR A 91 27.99 5.23 19.09
CA THR A 91 26.91 5.95 19.76
C THR A 91 25.85 4.99 20.28
N VAL A 92 25.48 5.16 21.56
CA VAL A 92 24.37 4.40 22.21
C VAL A 92 23.38 5.40 22.79
N LEU A 93 22.09 5.18 22.46
CA LEU A 93 20.96 5.90 23.05
C LEU A 93 20.15 4.97 23.93
N GLU A 94 19.74 5.44 25.10
CA GLU A 94 18.82 4.75 25.99
C GLU A 94 17.43 5.40 25.91
N VAL A 95 16.41 4.58 25.79
CA VAL A 95 15.01 4.99 25.65
C VAL A 95 14.33 5.05 27.00
N GLU A 96 13.79 6.20 27.38
CA GLU A 96 12.94 6.36 28.57
C GLU A 96 11.51 6.67 28.15
N VAL A 97 10.53 5.91 28.67
CA VAL A 97 9.11 6.11 28.44
C VAL A 97 8.42 6.42 29.77
N ALA A 98 8.05 7.68 30.00
CA ALA A 98 7.34 8.09 31.19
C ALA A 98 5.82 7.87 31.07
N SER A 99 5.23 7.13 32.01
CA SER A 99 3.78 6.95 32.16
C SER A 99 3.25 7.82 33.29
N ASP A 100 2.33 8.72 32.99
CA ASP A 100 1.58 9.42 34.02
C ASP A 100 0.50 8.48 34.58
N ASN A 101 0.75 7.95 35.77
CA ASN A 101 -0.28 7.29 36.58
C ASN A 101 -1.02 8.34 37.41
N ALA A 102 -2.30 8.53 37.14
CA ALA A 102 -3.27 9.07 38.10
C ALA A 102 -4.62 8.36 37.86
N GLU A 103 -4.98 7.60 38.87
CA GLU A 103 -6.28 6.95 39.02
C GLU A 103 -7.38 7.97 39.16
N MET A 104 -8.54 7.74 38.51
CA MET A 104 -9.85 8.07 39.10
C MET A 104 -10.96 7.25 38.43
N GLY A 105 -11.75 6.60 39.26
CA GLY A 105 -12.82 5.69 38.93
C GLY A 105 -14.15 6.41 38.52
N PRO A 106 -15.18 5.62 38.14
CA PRO A 106 -16.33 6.09 37.39
C PRO A 106 -17.49 6.55 38.22
N PRO A 107 -18.38 7.43 37.73
CA PRO A 107 -19.75 7.54 38.26
C PRO A 107 -20.75 6.82 37.36
N SER A 108 -21.51 5.95 37.99
CA SER A 108 -22.70 5.31 37.47
C SER A 108 -23.84 6.30 37.26
N ARG A 109 -24.54 6.24 36.13
CA ARG A 109 -25.94 6.73 36.04
C ARG A 109 -26.78 5.78 35.18
N ARG A 110 -27.88 5.36 35.80
CA ARG A 110 -29.00 4.63 35.21
C ARG A 110 -29.76 5.51 34.23
N ALA A 111 -30.18 4.97 33.10
CA ALA A 111 -31.13 5.59 32.18
C ALA A 111 -32.34 4.67 31.97
N ASN A 112 -33.52 5.31 31.86
CA ASN A 112 -34.83 4.72 31.60
C ASN A 112 -35.02 4.37 30.10
N PRO A 113 -35.87 3.40 29.76
CA PRO A 113 -36.02 2.92 28.40
C PRO A 113 -37.02 3.76 27.59
N SER A 114 -36.57 4.23 26.43
CA SER A 114 -37.41 4.72 25.36
C SER A 114 -36.88 4.15 24.03
N THR A 115 -37.78 3.64 23.21
CA THR A 115 -37.68 3.03 21.88
C THR A 115 -36.39 3.36 21.14
N GLU A 116 -35.43 2.44 21.22
CA GLU A 116 -34.10 2.62 20.58
C GLU A 116 -34.12 2.18 19.12
N PRO A 117 -33.55 2.99 18.20
CA PRO A 117 -33.18 2.47 16.88
C PRO A 117 -32.14 1.36 17.07
N SER A 118 -32.28 0.25 16.34
CA SER A 118 -31.31 -0.84 16.39
C SER A 118 -29.91 -0.31 16.12
N LEU A 119 -29.06 -0.35 17.13
CA LEU A 119 -27.66 0.06 17.05
C LEU A 119 -26.85 -1.08 16.44
N ILE A 120 -26.00 -0.75 15.50
CA ILE A 120 -25.00 -1.67 14.94
C ILE A 120 -23.64 -1.39 15.55
N THR A 121 -22.93 -2.44 15.90
CA THR A 121 -21.53 -2.32 16.34
C THR A 121 -20.65 -2.02 15.12
N ILE A 122 -19.92 -0.93 15.18
CA ILE A 122 -18.97 -0.49 14.14
C ILE A 122 -17.61 -0.24 14.79
N LEU A 123 -16.55 -0.44 14.00
CA LEU A 123 -15.19 -0.23 14.49
C LEU A 123 -14.68 1.17 14.13
N CYS A 124 -14.00 1.81 15.08
CA CYS A 124 -13.32 3.07 14.82
C CYS A 124 -12.24 2.90 13.74
N LEU A 125 -12.27 3.71 12.70
CA LEU A 125 -11.31 3.66 11.59
C LEU A 125 -9.85 3.91 12.00
N ASN A 126 -9.63 4.58 13.13
CA ASN A 126 -8.29 4.89 13.63
C ASN A 126 -7.76 3.84 14.62
N CYS A 127 -8.50 3.55 15.67
CA CYS A 127 -8.01 2.69 16.77
C CYS A 127 -8.61 1.28 16.78
N GLY A 128 -9.58 0.98 15.93
CA GLY A 128 -10.23 -0.33 15.87
C GLY A 128 -11.18 -0.65 17.04
N LEU A 129 -11.33 0.25 18.00
CA LEU A 129 -12.25 0.03 19.13
C LEU A 129 -13.71 0.05 18.66
N PRO A 130 -14.57 -0.82 19.23
CA PRO A 130 -15.98 -0.85 18.89
C PRO A 130 -16.69 0.42 19.37
N GLY A 131 -17.69 0.83 18.61
CA GLY A 131 -18.63 1.88 18.93
C GLY A 131 -20.01 1.54 18.40
N GLU A 132 -20.98 2.37 18.70
CA GLU A 132 -22.36 2.18 18.29
C GLU A 132 -22.79 3.27 17.31
N ALA A 133 -23.50 2.91 16.25
CA ALA A 133 -24.12 3.84 15.32
C ALA A 133 -25.53 3.39 14.97
N ALA A 134 -26.39 4.38 14.68
CA ALA A 134 -27.76 4.10 14.23
C ALA A 134 -27.75 3.38 12.88
N ALA A 135 -28.50 2.29 12.77
CA ALA A 135 -28.57 1.45 11.56
C ALA A 135 -29.12 2.18 10.32
N SER A 136 -29.65 3.38 10.49
CA SER A 136 -30.30 4.18 9.42
C SER A 136 -29.32 4.88 8.47
N HIS A 137 -27.99 4.85 8.74
CA HIS A 137 -26.99 5.50 7.88
C HIS A 137 -26.16 4.45 7.12
N PRO A 138 -26.35 4.27 5.80
CA PRO A 138 -25.64 3.26 5.02
C PRO A 138 -24.11 3.42 5.04
N ASP A 139 -23.63 4.67 5.22
CA ASP A 139 -22.20 5.00 5.26
C ASP A 139 -21.59 5.00 6.67
N ALA A 140 -22.36 4.69 7.73
CA ALA A 140 -21.89 4.76 9.11
C ALA A 140 -20.70 3.81 9.37
N LYS A 141 -20.69 2.64 8.72
CA LYS A 141 -19.58 1.68 8.82
C LYS A 141 -18.26 2.18 8.22
N LEU A 142 -18.33 3.09 7.24
CA LEU A 142 -17.18 3.58 6.48
C LEU A 142 -16.63 4.91 7.00
N SER A 143 -17.28 5.53 8.00
CA SER A 143 -16.91 6.88 8.43
C SER A 143 -16.73 7.04 9.94
N TYR A 144 -16.92 5.97 10.73
CA TYR A 144 -16.89 6.09 12.18
C TYR A 144 -15.48 6.30 12.74
N VAL A 145 -15.29 7.41 13.44
CA VAL A 145 -14.10 7.69 14.26
C VAL A 145 -14.59 8.03 15.66
N CYS A 146 -14.15 7.28 16.68
CA CYS A 146 -14.56 7.51 18.06
C CYS A 146 -14.14 8.91 18.56
N ASP A 147 -14.83 9.43 19.59
CA ASP A 147 -14.62 10.79 20.05
C ASP A 147 -13.19 11.06 20.51
N ALA A 148 -12.58 10.12 21.23
CA ALA A 148 -11.17 10.22 21.65
C ALA A 148 -10.20 10.36 20.47
N CYS A 149 -10.41 9.59 19.42
CA CYS A 149 -9.60 9.70 18.19
C CYS A 149 -9.91 11.00 17.44
N ARG A 150 -11.17 11.43 17.40
CA ARG A 150 -11.58 12.68 16.75
C ARG A 150 -10.96 13.91 17.42
N ASP A 151 -10.94 13.94 18.75
CA ASP A 151 -10.32 15.03 19.51
C ASP A 151 -8.80 15.07 19.33
N LYS A 152 -8.16 13.89 19.28
CA LYS A 152 -6.72 13.78 18.98
C LYS A 152 -6.39 14.28 17.58
N LEU A 153 -7.20 13.92 16.58
CA LEU A 153 -6.99 14.34 15.18
C LEU A 153 -7.20 15.86 15.02
N ARG A 154 -8.18 16.45 15.69
CA ARG A 154 -8.42 17.91 15.66
C ARG A 154 -7.27 18.75 16.22
N LYS A 155 -6.46 18.19 17.13
CA LYS A 155 -5.32 18.86 17.75
C LYS A 155 -4.06 18.81 16.90
N ASN A 156 -4.01 17.95 15.89
CA ASN A 156 -2.85 17.81 15.01
C ASN A 156 -3.00 18.67 13.75
N PRO A 157 -1.96 19.38 13.31
CA PRO A 157 -1.95 20.05 12.00
C PRO A 157 -2.26 19.05 10.90
N GLN A 158 -3.18 19.41 9.99
CA GLN A 158 -3.51 18.57 8.85
C GLN A 158 -2.67 19.01 7.64
N PRO A 159 -1.93 18.09 7.00
CA PRO A 159 -1.03 18.44 5.89
C PRO A 159 -1.78 18.85 4.64
N ILE A 160 -3.06 18.47 4.50
CA ILE A 160 -3.91 18.79 3.35
C ILE A 160 -5.19 19.44 3.85
N PRO A 161 -5.46 20.70 3.47
CA PRO A 161 -6.66 21.42 3.88
C PRO A 161 -7.94 20.70 3.44
N GLY A 162 -8.98 20.72 4.29
CA GLY A 162 -10.26 20.07 4.03
C GLY A 162 -10.29 18.55 4.31
N TYR A 163 -9.16 17.99 4.78
CA TYR A 163 -9.07 16.57 5.10
C TYR A 163 -8.43 16.35 6.47
N GLN A 164 -9.10 15.57 7.30
CA GLN A 164 -8.59 15.12 8.59
C GLN A 164 -7.92 13.75 8.42
N MET A 165 -6.60 13.71 8.49
CA MET A 165 -5.83 12.46 8.36
C MET A 165 -6.08 11.55 9.56
N ILE A 166 -6.39 10.26 9.31
CA ILE A 166 -6.74 9.29 10.33
C ILE A 166 -5.57 8.34 10.61
N ARG A 167 -5.09 7.64 9.58
CA ARG A 167 -3.97 6.70 9.68
C ARG A 167 -3.34 6.42 8.31
N VAL A 168 -2.13 5.91 8.32
CA VAL A 168 -1.45 5.41 7.12
C VAL A 168 -2.08 4.08 6.69
N LEU A 169 -2.42 3.94 5.41
CA LEU A 169 -2.88 2.71 4.77
C LEU A 169 -1.73 1.94 4.13
N GLY A 170 -0.77 2.66 3.58
CA GLY A 170 0.40 2.11 2.93
C GLY A 170 1.47 3.17 2.71
N GLN A 171 2.71 2.72 2.62
CA GLN A 171 3.87 3.56 2.32
C GLN A 171 4.75 2.82 1.33
N GLY A 172 5.25 3.51 0.32
CA GLY A 172 6.08 2.93 -0.72
C GLY A 172 7.05 3.96 -1.28
N GLY A 173 7.88 3.55 -2.24
CA GLY A 173 8.90 4.40 -2.85
C GLY A 173 8.38 5.64 -3.59
N MET A 174 7.08 5.71 -3.85
CA MET A 174 6.43 6.81 -4.57
C MET A 174 5.68 7.78 -3.64
N GLY A 175 5.56 7.47 -2.35
CA GLY A 175 4.83 8.27 -1.38
C GLY A 175 4.04 7.44 -0.40
N SER A 176 3.10 8.06 0.29
CA SER A 176 2.24 7.40 1.27
C SER A 176 0.77 7.48 0.87
N VAL A 177 0.01 6.45 1.26
CA VAL A 177 -1.45 6.44 1.15
C VAL A 177 -2.03 6.53 2.55
N MET A 178 -2.89 7.50 2.78
CA MET A 178 -3.49 7.78 4.08
C MET A 178 -5.01 7.63 4.00
N LEU A 179 -5.59 7.03 5.03
CA LEU A 179 -7.00 7.16 5.30
C LEU A 179 -7.26 8.53 5.89
N ALA A 180 -8.19 9.26 5.31
CA ALA A 180 -8.61 10.56 5.80
C ALA A 180 -10.13 10.67 5.84
N ARG A 181 -10.64 11.68 6.54
CA ARG A 181 -12.03 12.08 6.54
C ARG A 181 -12.17 13.44 5.87
N SER A 182 -13.01 13.54 4.88
CA SER A 182 -13.37 14.81 4.25
C SER A 182 -14.13 15.69 5.25
N GLU A 183 -13.70 16.92 5.45
CA GLU A 183 -14.39 17.88 6.33
C GLU A 183 -15.67 18.41 5.69
N ARG A 184 -15.79 18.32 4.37
CA ARG A 184 -16.93 18.80 3.59
C ARG A 184 -18.19 17.96 3.84
N ASP A 185 -18.08 16.64 3.80
CA ASP A 185 -19.20 15.70 3.82
C ASP A 185 -19.03 14.56 4.85
N GLY A 186 -17.91 14.53 5.56
CA GLY A 186 -17.61 13.53 6.58
C GLY A 186 -17.22 12.15 6.03
N ARG A 187 -17.13 11.96 4.72
CA ARG A 187 -16.81 10.66 4.11
C ARG A 187 -15.37 10.26 4.36
N ALA A 188 -15.16 8.94 4.47
CA ALA A 188 -13.82 8.37 4.45
C ALA A 188 -13.27 8.36 3.02
N VAL A 189 -12.02 8.81 2.88
CA VAL A 189 -11.31 8.89 1.60
C VAL A 189 -9.90 8.32 1.75
N ALA A 190 -9.32 7.87 0.64
CA ALA A 190 -7.90 7.54 0.57
C ALA A 190 -7.16 8.69 -0.09
N ILE A 191 -6.09 9.18 0.55
CA ILE A 191 -5.25 10.25 0.02
C ILE A 191 -3.87 9.69 -0.23
N LYS A 192 -3.47 9.70 -1.50
CA LYS A 192 -2.13 9.35 -1.93
C LYS A 192 -1.31 10.64 -2.07
N THR A 193 -0.28 10.78 -1.23
CA THR A 193 0.69 11.86 -1.32
C THR A 193 1.90 11.40 -2.11
N LEU A 194 2.46 12.30 -2.90
CA LEU A 194 3.64 12.04 -3.70
C LEU A 194 4.86 12.69 -3.05
N LEU A 195 5.99 12.00 -3.11
CA LEU A 195 7.26 12.56 -2.62
C LEU A 195 7.65 13.78 -3.46
N PRO A 196 8.27 14.82 -2.85
CA PRO A 196 8.71 16.04 -3.54
C PRO A 196 9.66 15.76 -4.72
N GLU A 197 10.45 14.69 -4.66
CA GLU A 197 11.34 14.26 -5.73
C GLU A 197 10.58 13.89 -7.03
N VAL A 198 9.30 13.58 -6.93
CA VAL A 198 8.42 13.32 -8.10
C VAL A 198 8.10 14.61 -8.85
N ALA A 199 8.18 15.75 -8.18
CA ALA A 199 7.85 17.07 -8.72
C ALA A 199 9.10 17.85 -9.21
N VAL A 200 10.18 17.19 -9.60
CA VAL A 200 11.51 17.78 -9.94
C VAL A 200 11.45 18.83 -11.08
N SER A 201 10.40 18.83 -11.90
CA SER A 201 10.19 19.92 -12.87
C SER A 201 8.71 20.25 -13.04
N ASP A 202 8.40 21.52 -13.27
CA ASP A 202 7.04 21.99 -13.62
C ASP A 202 6.42 21.22 -14.78
N GLN A 203 7.24 20.76 -15.72
CA GLN A 203 6.76 20.00 -16.88
C GLN A 203 6.37 18.56 -16.50
N SER A 204 7.11 17.92 -15.60
CA SER A 204 6.79 16.59 -15.08
C SER A 204 5.53 16.61 -14.24
N LEU A 205 5.39 17.62 -13.37
CA LEU A 205 4.20 17.84 -12.57
C LEU A 205 2.96 18.07 -13.45
N LYS A 206 3.04 18.93 -14.47
CA LYS A 206 1.93 19.18 -15.41
C LYS A 206 1.51 17.92 -16.15
N ARG A 207 2.46 17.09 -16.59
CA ARG A 207 2.15 15.81 -17.24
C ARG A 207 1.46 14.85 -16.28
N PHE A 208 1.98 14.72 -15.06
CA PHE A 208 1.39 13.90 -14.02
C PHE A 208 -0.06 14.32 -13.70
N MET A 209 -0.28 15.64 -13.49
CA MET A 209 -1.62 16.17 -13.24
C MET A 209 -2.58 15.90 -14.40
N ARG A 210 -2.10 16.01 -15.63
CA ARG A 210 -2.91 15.70 -16.82
C ARG A 210 -3.27 14.22 -16.93
N GLU A 211 -2.38 13.30 -16.53
CA GLU A 211 -2.69 11.86 -16.49
C GLU A 211 -3.70 11.53 -15.39
N ILE A 212 -3.61 12.18 -14.23
CA ILE A 212 -4.64 12.09 -13.18
C ILE A 212 -5.98 12.60 -13.70
N GLU A 213 -6.02 13.77 -14.33
CA GLU A 213 -7.25 14.36 -14.87
C GLU A 213 -7.92 13.42 -15.87
N VAL A 214 -7.11 12.78 -16.71
CA VAL A 214 -7.57 11.79 -17.67
C VAL A 214 -8.09 10.54 -16.96
N ALA A 215 -7.37 9.99 -15.97
CA ALA A 215 -7.81 8.85 -15.18
C ALA A 215 -9.05 9.16 -14.32
N SER A 216 -9.27 10.42 -13.97
CA SER A 216 -10.44 10.89 -13.21
C SER A 216 -11.77 10.73 -13.95
N SER A 217 -11.73 10.55 -15.27
CA SER A 217 -12.93 10.32 -16.09
C SER A 217 -13.48 8.90 -15.98
N LEU A 218 -12.70 7.96 -15.41
CA LEU A 218 -13.13 6.56 -15.27
C LEU A 218 -14.19 6.40 -14.17
N GLN A 219 -15.40 6.05 -14.56
CA GLN A 219 -16.52 5.79 -13.65
C GLN A 219 -17.07 4.38 -13.88
N HIS A 220 -16.63 3.44 -13.06
CA HIS A 220 -17.06 2.05 -13.12
C HIS A 220 -17.09 1.43 -11.72
N LYS A 221 -18.05 0.51 -11.46
CA LYS A 221 -18.22 -0.12 -10.14
C LYS A 221 -16.94 -0.82 -9.63
N ASN A 222 -16.13 -1.34 -10.55
CA ASN A 222 -14.88 -2.07 -10.26
C ASN A 222 -13.62 -1.22 -10.49
N VAL A 223 -13.75 0.10 -10.60
CA VAL A 223 -12.63 1.06 -10.58
C VAL A 223 -12.76 1.90 -9.32
N VAL A 224 -11.64 2.18 -8.65
CA VAL A 224 -11.62 3.09 -7.50
C VAL A 224 -11.96 4.49 -8.01
N SER A 225 -13.02 5.07 -7.44
CA SER A 225 -13.53 6.38 -7.88
C SER A 225 -12.58 7.50 -7.48
N TYR A 226 -12.22 8.31 -8.43
CA TYR A 226 -11.49 9.55 -8.22
C TYR A 226 -12.41 10.63 -7.62
N ILE A 227 -11.86 11.47 -6.72
CA ILE A 227 -12.57 12.57 -6.09
C ILE A 227 -11.95 13.91 -6.51
N GLU A 228 -10.69 14.12 -6.18
CA GLU A 228 -9.95 15.33 -6.53
C GLU A 228 -8.43 15.14 -6.44
N HIS A 229 -7.70 16.11 -6.93
CA HIS A 229 -6.25 16.21 -6.75
C HIS A 229 -5.85 17.65 -6.47
N GLY A 230 -4.65 17.84 -5.96
CA GLY A 230 -4.14 19.17 -5.70
C GLY A 230 -2.67 19.17 -5.29
N SER A 231 -2.23 20.37 -4.94
CA SER A 231 -0.92 20.61 -4.35
C SER A 231 -1.06 21.59 -3.19
N HIS A 232 -0.47 21.26 -2.06
CA HIS A 232 -0.45 22.13 -0.88
C HIS A 232 0.91 22.05 -0.20
N ASN A 233 1.55 23.20 0.05
CA ASN A 233 2.90 23.29 0.66
C ASN A 233 3.94 22.40 -0.03
N GLY A 234 3.91 22.30 -1.36
CA GLY A 234 4.83 21.44 -2.13
C GLY A 234 4.45 19.95 -2.14
N ILE A 235 3.43 19.53 -1.39
CA ILE A 235 2.91 18.17 -1.40
C ILE A 235 1.84 18.04 -2.49
N VAL A 236 2.10 17.18 -3.47
CA VAL A 236 1.09 16.79 -4.46
C VAL A 236 0.28 15.64 -3.91
N TYR A 237 -1.04 15.71 -4.05
CA TYR A 237 -1.92 14.69 -3.53
C TYR A 237 -3.04 14.31 -4.51
N LEU A 238 -3.49 13.09 -4.38
CA LEU A 238 -4.63 12.51 -5.10
C LEU A 238 -5.62 11.94 -4.08
N VAL A 239 -6.88 12.31 -4.19
CA VAL A 239 -7.97 11.83 -3.33
C VAL A 239 -8.87 10.89 -4.11
N THR A 240 -9.11 9.72 -3.53
CA THR A 240 -10.00 8.70 -4.08
C THR A 240 -11.00 8.24 -3.03
N GLU A 241 -12.04 7.51 -3.44
CA GLU A 241 -12.87 6.79 -2.49
C GLU A 241 -12.01 5.86 -1.62
N TYR A 242 -12.42 5.69 -0.37
CA TYR A 242 -11.82 4.68 0.50
C TYR A 242 -12.56 3.34 0.32
N VAL A 243 -11.82 2.30 -0.03
CA VAL A 243 -12.31 0.91 -0.07
C VAL A 243 -11.94 0.25 1.27
N ALA A 244 -12.94 -0.20 2.03
CA ALA A 244 -12.74 -0.69 3.39
C ALA A 244 -12.04 -2.06 3.49
N GLY A 245 -11.87 -2.74 2.37
CA GLY A 245 -11.22 -4.04 2.27
C GLY A 245 -9.69 -3.99 2.36
N MET A 246 -9.08 -4.98 1.75
CA MET A 246 -7.62 -5.08 1.63
C MET A 246 -7.24 -5.34 0.18
N ASP A 247 -5.97 -5.17 -0.16
CA ASP A 247 -5.48 -5.60 -1.47
C ASP A 247 -5.45 -7.14 -1.60
N ALA A 248 -5.52 -7.64 -2.84
CA ALA A 248 -5.58 -9.07 -3.12
C ALA A 248 -4.33 -9.82 -2.64
N ALA A 249 -3.16 -9.16 -2.56
CA ALA A 249 -1.95 -9.77 -1.98
C ALA A 249 -2.12 -10.02 -0.48
N LYS A 250 -2.66 -9.05 0.27
CA LYS A 250 -2.96 -9.21 1.69
C LYS A 250 -4.05 -10.26 1.91
N LEU A 251 -5.07 -10.29 1.03
CA LEU A 251 -6.12 -11.31 1.08
C LEU A 251 -5.51 -12.71 0.91
N ALA A 252 -4.69 -12.95 -0.12
CA ALA A 252 -3.99 -14.22 -0.33
C ALA A 252 -3.09 -14.56 0.87
N LYS A 253 -2.31 -13.61 1.38
CA LYS A 253 -1.46 -13.81 2.56
C LYS A 253 -2.27 -14.23 3.79
N SER A 254 -3.45 -13.65 4.01
CA SER A 254 -4.34 -14.02 5.13
C SER A 254 -4.92 -15.44 5.02
N ARG A 255 -4.84 -16.04 3.82
CA ARG A 255 -5.33 -17.39 3.47
C ARG A 255 -4.20 -18.39 3.25
N GLY A 256 -2.98 -18.10 3.73
CA GLY A 256 -1.82 -18.99 3.60
C GLY A 256 -1.04 -18.83 2.30
N GLY A 257 -1.17 -17.66 1.64
CA GLY A 257 -0.38 -17.27 0.47
C GLY A 257 -1.04 -17.50 -0.88
N LYS A 258 -2.21 -18.13 -0.93
CA LYS A 258 -2.98 -18.39 -2.16
C LYS A 258 -4.49 -18.35 -1.92
N LEU A 259 -5.28 -18.25 -2.98
CA LEU A 259 -6.73 -18.25 -2.94
C LEU A 259 -7.31 -19.46 -3.68
N PRO A 260 -8.47 -19.99 -3.25
CA PRO A 260 -9.23 -20.97 -4.01
C PRO A 260 -9.59 -20.43 -5.40
N TYR A 261 -9.61 -21.31 -6.43
CA TYR A 261 -9.82 -20.88 -7.81
C TYR A 261 -11.11 -20.09 -8.03
N HIS A 262 -12.20 -20.43 -7.36
CA HIS A 262 -13.47 -19.72 -7.47
C HIS A 262 -13.42 -18.30 -6.88
N GLU A 263 -12.60 -18.05 -5.83
CA GLU A 263 -12.36 -16.71 -5.31
C GLU A 263 -11.50 -15.91 -6.30
N VAL A 264 -10.47 -16.52 -6.89
CA VAL A 264 -9.65 -15.88 -7.93
C VAL A 264 -10.50 -15.52 -9.16
N VAL A 265 -11.34 -16.44 -9.63
CA VAL A 265 -12.24 -16.16 -10.76
C VAL A 265 -13.15 -14.98 -10.46
N ASN A 266 -13.74 -14.92 -9.25
CA ASN A 266 -14.63 -13.82 -8.86
C ASN A 266 -13.89 -12.46 -8.85
N VAL A 267 -12.66 -12.40 -8.36
CA VAL A 267 -11.86 -11.17 -8.36
C VAL A 267 -11.41 -10.80 -9.78
N MET A 268 -10.97 -11.78 -10.58
CA MET A 268 -10.48 -11.53 -11.94
C MET A 268 -11.61 -11.13 -12.91
N GLU A 269 -12.80 -11.71 -12.78
CA GLU A 269 -13.98 -11.31 -13.57
C GLU A 269 -14.26 -9.81 -13.39
N GLN A 270 -14.25 -9.32 -12.18
CA GLN A 270 -14.47 -7.92 -11.86
C GLN A 270 -13.32 -7.01 -12.33
N THR A 271 -12.07 -7.48 -12.18
CA THR A 271 -10.87 -6.78 -12.67
C THR A 271 -10.90 -6.65 -14.19
N LEU A 272 -11.26 -7.73 -14.90
CA LEU A 272 -11.39 -7.72 -16.35
C LEU A 272 -12.54 -6.83 -16.82
N ALA A 273 -13.66 -6.75 -16.09
CA ALA A 273 -14.75 -5.82 -16.38
C ALA A 273 -14.29 -4.35 -16.26
N ALA A 274 -13.48 -4.02 -15.25
CA ALA A 274 -12.87 -2.70 -15.09
C ALA A 274 -11.93 -2.36 -16.26
N LEU A 275 -11.10 -3.31 -16.68
CA LEU A 275 -10.16 -3.13 -17.78
C LEU A 275 -10.87 -3.00 -19.13
N ASP A 276 -11.88 -3.82 -19.39
CA ASP A 276 -12.66 -3.75 -20.64
C ASP A 276 -13.29 -2.36 -20.81
N TYR A 277 -13.88 -1.84 -19.74
CA TYR A 277 -14.40 -0.47 -19.70
C TYR A 277 -13.31 0.58 -19.96
N ALA A 278 -12.17 0.49 -19.28
CA ALA A 278 -11.07 1.46 -19.42
C ALA A 278 -10.43 1.39 -20.82
N HIS A 279 -10.23 0.18 -21.36
CA HIS A 279 -9.70 -0.04 -22.70
C HIS A 279 -10.63 0.52 -23.78
N GLY A 280 -11.95 0.39 -23.59
CA GLY A 280 -12.96 1.01 -24.48
C GLY A 280 -12.87 2.52 -24.54
N LEU A 281 -12.33 3.16 -23.50
CA LEU A 281 -12.06 4.60 -23.45
C LEU A 281 -10.61 4.96 -23.85
N GLY A 282 -9.81 3.98 -24.29
CA GLY A 282 -8.41 4.18 -24.70
C GLY A 282 -7.39 4.20 -23.56
N PHE A 283 -7.77 3.76 -22.36
CA PHE A 283 -6.87 3.69 -21.21
C PHE A 283 -6.26 2.31 -21.03
N VAL A 284 -4.95 2.27 -20.87
CA VAL A 284 -4.19 1.07 -20.49
C VAL A 284 -3.62 1.27 -19.10
N HIS A 285 -3.79 0.29 -18.21
CA HIS A 285 -3.40 0.41 -16.79
C HIS A 285 -1.89 0.34 -16.57
N ARG A 286 -1.22 -0.63 -17.20
CA ARG A 286 0.25 -0.82 -17.22
C ARG A 286 0.90 -1.27 -15.91
N ASP A 287 0.15 -1.44 -14.84
CA ASP A 287 0.67 -1.89 -13.52
C ASP A 287 -0.35 -2.79 -12.80
N ILE A 288 -0.88 -3.79 -13.50
CA ILE A 288 -1.78 -4.78 -12.89
C ILE A 288 -0.95 -5.73 -12.03
N LYS A 289 -1.32 -5.82 -10.77
CA LYS A 289 -0.77 -6.73 -9.76
C LYS A 289 -1.71 -6.82 -8.57
N GLU A 290 -1.52 -7.78 -7.67
CA GLU A 290 -2.40 -8.04 -6.54
C GLU A 290 -2.56 -6.82 -5.61
N GLN A 291 -1.50 -6.01 -5.46
CA GLN A 291 -1.51 -4.81 -4.61
C GLN A 291 -2.43 -3.71 -5.15
N ASN A 292 -2.69 -3.70 -6.46
CA ASN A 292 -3.53 -2.71 -7.13
C ASN A 292 -4.98 -3.17 -7.32
N ILE A 293 -5.36 -4.32 -6.74
CA ILE A 293 -6.73 -4.84 -6.73
C ILE A 293 -7.23 -4.84 -5.28
N LEU A 294 -8.11 -3.91 -4.94
CA LEU A 294 -8.72 -3.82 -3.62
C LEU A 294 -9.96 -4.70 -3.56
N VAL A 295 -10.05 -5.54 -2.54
CA VAL A 295 -11.17 -6.50 -2.36
C VAL A 295 -11.86 -6.20 -1.04
N ASP A 296 -13.15 -5.91 -1.10
CA ASP A 296 -14.01 -5.70 0.06
C ASP A 296 -15.09 -6.80 0.15
N GLY A 297 -15.63 -7.00 1.35
CA GLY A 297 -16.66 -7.99 1.61
C GLY A 297 -16.12 -9.39 1.91
N LYS A 298 -16.98 -10.38 1.71
CA LYS A 298 -16.68 -11.80 1.89
C LYS A 298 -17.18 -12.60 0.68
N PHE A 299 -16.43 -13.62 0.30
CA PHE A 299 -16.89 -14.53 -0.76
C PHE A 299 -18.25 -15.17 -0.40
N PRO A 300 -19.20 -15.29 -1.36
CA PRO A 300 -19.08 -14.98 -2.79
C PRO A 300 -19.36 -13.51 -3.16
N ALA A 301 -19.68 -12.64 -2.21
CA ALA A 301 -20.05 -11.25 -2.44
C ALA A 301 -18.86 -10.29 -2.36
N TYR A 302 -17.70 -10.66 -2.92
CA TYR A 302 -16.58 -9.74 -3.05
C TYR A 302 -16.91 -8.58 -3.98
N LEU A 303 -16.50 -7.37 -3.57
CA LEU A 303 -16.38 -6.21 -4.44
C LEU A 303 -14.90 -5.97 -4.70
N ALA A 304 -14.44 -6.28 -5.91
CA ALA A 304 -13.09 -5.99 -6.35
C ALA A 304 -13.06 -4.65 -7.10
N LYS A 305 -12.10 -3.79 -6.75
CA LYS A 305 -11.88 -2.50 -7.39
C LYS A 305 -10.42 -2.31 -7.77
N LEU A 306 -10.19 -1.96 -9.02
CA LEU A 306 -8.86 -1.66 -9.56
C LEU A 306 -8.48 -0.22 -9.23
N THR A 307 -7.26 -0.02 -8.70
CA THR A 307 -6.72 1.29 -8.31
C THR A 307 -5.45 1.64 -9.09
N ASP A 308 -5.01 2.88 -9.00
CA ASP A 308 -3.74 3.37 -9.56
C ASP A 308 -3.66 3.38 -11.10
N PHE A 309 -4.77 3.63 -11.80
CA PHE A 309 -4.78 3.82 -13.25
C PHE A 309 -3.83 4.93 -13.71
N GLY A 310 -2.98 4.62 -14.69
CA GLY A 310 -2.16 5.60 -15.42
C GLY A 310 -0.97 6.19 -14.66
N LEU A 311 -0.87 6.01 -13.34
CA LEU A 311 0.20 6.62 -12.53
C LEU A 311 1.60 6.08 -12.89
N SER A 312 1.69 4.83 -13.32
CA SER A 312 2.96 4.17 -13.66
C SER A 312 3.69 4.78 -14.88
N LYS A 313 2.94 5.39 -15.83
CA LYS A 313 3.51 6.01 -17.02
C LYS A 313 4.24 7.31 -16.67
N SER A 314 3.62 8.16 -15.87
CA SER A 314 4.19 9.43 -15.43
C SER A 314 5.47 9.24 -14.65
N TYR A 315 5.52 8.29 -13.73
CA TYR A 315 6.70 8.03 -12.90
C TYR A 315 7.92 7.60 -13.70
N LYS A 316 7.74 6.72 -14.71
CA LYS A 316 8.87 6.26 -15.54
C LYS A 316 9.37 7.32 -16.53
N GLN A 317 8.49 8.18 -17.02
CA GLN A 317 8.89 9.25 -17.95
C GLN A 317 9.61 10.43 -17.25
N THR A 318 9.47 10.56 -15.93
CA THR A 318 10.19 11.58 -15.14
C THR A 318 11.63 11.19 -14.80
N GLY A 319 12.14 10.06 -15.32
CA GLY A 319 13.52 9.61 -15.08
C GLY A 319 13.74 8.97 -13.70
N MET A 320 12.66 8.72 -12.95
CA MET A 320 12.70 8.15 -11.60
C MET A 320 12.94 6.64 -11.53
N SER A 321 13.34 6.03 -12.63
CA SER A 321 13.75 4.61 -12.69
C SER A 321 14.95 4.26 -11.80
N GLY A 322 15.55 5.24 -11.09
CA GLY A 322 16.73 5.05 -10.25
C GLY A 322 16.52 5.11 -8.73
N VAL A 323 15.32 5.46 -8.24
CA VAL A 323 15.10 5.73 -6.79
C VAL A 323 14.32 4.63 -6.07
N THR A 324 13.83 3.62 -6.76
CA THR A 324 13.13 2.50 -6.12
C THR A 324 14.11 1.46 -5.60
N MET A 325 13.94 1.04 -4.35
CA MET A 325 14.71 -0.04 -3.72
C MET A 325 14.72 -1.27 -4.63
N VAL A 326 15.89 -1.86 -4.84
CA VAL A 326 16.16 -2.93 -5.81
C VAL A 326 15.17 -4.11 -5.76
N GLY A 327 14.60 -4.42 -4.59
CA GLY A 327 13.64 -5.50 -4.40
C GLY A 327 12.23 -5.21 -4.96
N ASP A 328 11.70 -3.99 -4.75
CA ASP A 328 10.34 -3.62 -5.18
C ASP A 328 10.25 -3.47 -6.71
N VAL A 329 11.34 -3.05 -7.36
CA VAL A 329 11.41 -2.91 -8.82
C VAL A 329 11.42 -4.27 -9.52
N ALA A 330 12.23 -5.20 -9.04
CA ALA A 330 12.31 -6.55 -9.60
C ALA A 330 10.96 -7.28 -9.47
N GLY A 331 10.27 -7.12 -8.32
CA GLY A 331 8.92 -7.67 -8.08
C GLY A 331 7.88 -7.12 -9.06
N THR A 332 7.87 -5.82 -9.32
CA THR A 332 6.93 -5.21 -10.27
C THR A 332 7.24 -5.60 -11.74
N ILE A 333 8.53 -5.67 -12.12
CA ILE A 333 8.94 -6.07 -13.47
C ILE A 333 8.46 -7.49 -13.79
N ALA A 334 8.41 -8.38 -12.81
CA ALA A 334 7.99 -9.76 -13.00
C ALA A 334 6.56 -9.92 -13.58
N TYR A 335 5.67 -8.94 -13.39
CA TYR A 335 4.31 -8.94 -13.95
C TYR A 335 4.23 -8.36 -15.37
N MET A 336 5.31 -7.74 -15.86
CA MET A 336 5.31 -7.07 -17.16
C MET A 336 5.42 -8.07 -18.30
N PRO A 337 4.67 -7.88 -19.38
CA PRO A 337 4.86 -8.65 -20.62
C PRO A 337 6.13 -8.22 -21.35
N PRO A 338 6.67 -9.08 -22.26
CA PRO A 338 7.89 -8.80 -23.00
C PRO A 338 7.91 -7.46 -23.76
N GLU A 339 6.78 -7.09 -24.38
CA GLU A 339 6.67 -5.82 -25.11
C GLU A 339 6.76 -4.61 -24.18
N GLN A 340 6.19 -4.67 -22.98
CA GLN A 340 6.27 -3.59 -22.01
C GLN A 340 7.69 -3.42 -21.43
N VAL A 341 8.41 -4.52 -21.27
CA VAL A 341 9.83 -4.49 -20.87
C VAL A 341 10.70 -3.88 -21.97
N ARG A 342 10.39 -4.17 -23.24
CA ARG A 342 11.12 -3.66 -24.40
C ARG A 342 10.89 -2.17 -24.65
N ASP A 343 9.62 -1.74 -24.74
CA ASP A 343 9.23 -0.35 -24.91
C ASP A 343 7.92 -0.03 -24.17
N PHE A 344 8.05 0.74 -23.11
CA PHE A 344 6.92 1.14 -22.28
C PHE A 344 5.92 2.07 -23.01
N LYS A 345 6.30 2.66 -24.14
CA LYS A 345 5.43 3.55 -24.91
C LYS A 345 4.46 2.77 -25.80
N GLU A 346 4.82 1.57 -26.21
CA GLU A 346 4.04 0.72 -27.12
C GLU A 346 3.02 -0.18 -26.43
N VAL A 347 2.82 0.01 -25.12
CA VAL A 347 1.91 -0.82 -24.30
C VAL A 347 0.46 -0.61 -24.75
N GLN A 348 -0.20 -1.71 -25.15
CA GLN A 348 -1.58 -1.79 -25.61
C GLN A 348 -2.44 -2.64 -24.65
N PRO A 349 -3.78 -2.66 -24.77
CA PRO A 349 -4.66 -3.49 -23.95
C PRO A 349 -4.21 -4.94 -23.69
N PRO A 350 -3.67 -5.70 -24.65
CA PRO A 350 -3.17 -7.05 -24.40
C PRO A 350 -2.02 -7.15 -23.39
N SER A 351 -1.34 -6.05 -23.10
CA SER A 351 -0.30 -6.01 -22.05
C SER A 351 -0.92 -6.10 -20.66
N ASP A 352 -2.05 -5.42 -20.41
CA ASP A 352 -2.80 -5.56 -19.16
C ASP A 352 -3.37 -6.98 -19.00
N ILE A 353 -3.80 -7.61 -20.10
CA ILE A 353 -4.31 -8.99 -20.10
C ILE A 353 -3.23 -9.98 -19.64
N TYR A 354 -2.00 -9.81 -20.10
CA TYR A 354 -0.87 -10.60 -19.61
C TYR A 354 -0.65 -10.39 -18.11
N ALA A 355 -0.67 -9.17 -17.65
CA ALA A 355 -0.49 -8.85 -16.22
C ALA A 355 -1.64 -9.39 -15.35
N VAL A 356 -2.89 -9.43 -15.85
CA VAL A 356 -4.02 -10.13 -15.22
C VAL A 356 -3.73 -11.64 -15.14
N GLY A 357 -3.22 -12.24 -16.20
CA GLY A 357 -2.81 -13.65 -16.21
C GLY A 357 -1.76 -13.96 -15.16
N MET A 358 -0.72 -13.12 -15.03
CA MET A 358 0.31 -13.24 -14.00
C MET A 358 -0.28 -13.10 -12.59
N THR A 359 -1.15 -12.11 -12.38
CA THR A 359 -1.82 -11.87 -11.10
C THR A 359 -2.72 -13.05 -10.70
N ALA A 360 -3.52 -13.55 -11.64
CA ALA A 360 -4.37 -14.73 -11.41
C ALA A 360 -3.54 -15.98 -11.08
N TYR A 361 -2.45 -16.20 -11.81
CA TYR A 361 -1.52 -17.30 -11.56
C TYR A 361 -0.93 -17.22 -10.16
N SER A 362 -0.41 -16.05 -9.78
CA SER A 362 0.17 -15.82 -8.45
C SER A 362 -0.86 -16.02 -7.34
N LEU A 363 -2.07 -15.50 -7.48
CA LEU A 363 -3.15 -15.70 -6.50
C LEU A 363 -3.57 -17.17 -6.35
N LEU A 364 -3.55 -17.95 -7.44
CA LEU A 364 -3.87 -19.38 -7.42
C LEU A 364 -2.78 -20.22 -6.77
N THR A 365 -1.52 -19.95 -7.13
CA THR A 365 -0.40 -20.86 -6.82
C THR A 365 0.46 -20.38 -5.65
N GLY A 366 0.36 -19.12 -5.26
CA GLY A 366 1.26 -18.46 -4.32
C GLY A 366 2.68 -18.27 -4.87
N ALA A 367 2.87 -18.42 -6.20
CA ALA A 367 4.17 -18.37 -6.84
C ALA A 367 4.09 -17.68 -8.21
N HIS A 368 5.22 -17.20 -8.72
CA HIS A 368 5.32 -16.59 -10.03
C HIS A 368 5.20 -17.62 -11.16
N ALA A 369 4.57 -17.24 -12.29
CA ALA A 369 4.39 -18.16 -13.43
C ALA A 369 5.70 -18.55 -14.13
N LEU A 370 6.71 -17.70 -14.06
CA LEU A 370 8.05 -18.00 -14.55
C LEU A 370 8.92 -18.55 -13.42
N ASP A 371 9.87 -19.43 -13.76
CA ASP A 371 10.85 -19.94 -12.80
C ASP A 371 11.91 -18.86 -12.51
N ILE A 372 11.56 -17.94 -11.59
CA ILE A 372 12.41 -16.82 -11.15
C ILE A 372 12.76 -17.03 -9.68
N SER A 373 14.05 -16.93 -9.36
CA SER A 373 14.50 -16.98 -7.97
C SER A 373 13.88 -15.82 -7.15
N PRO A 374 13.46 -16.04 -5.89
CA PRO A 374 12.99 -14.94 -5.03
C PRO A 374 14.00 -13.79 -4.87
N ASN A 375 15.28 -14.09 -5.02
CA ASN A 375 16.37 -13.12 -4.93
C ASN A 375 16.92 -12.69 -6.30
N ALA A 376 16.19 -12.98 -7.40
CA ALA A 376 16.61 -12.61 -8.74
C ALA A 376 16.75 -11.09 -8.89
N GLY A 377 17.85 -10.65 -9.46
CA GLY A 377 18.04 -9.27 -9.84
C GLY A 377 17.21 -8.90 -11.09
N ILE A 378 17.17 -7.60 -11.41
CA ILE A 378 16.43 -7.08 -12.57
C ILE A 378 16.84 -7.79 -13.86
N SER A 379 18.14 -7.98 -14.11
CA SER A 379 18.65 -8.61 -15.33
C SER A 379 18.18 -10.07 -15.48
N GLU A 380 18.19 -10.84 -14.40
CA GLU A 380 17.71 -12.23 -14.40
C GLU A 380 16.20 -12.30 -14.62
N THR A 381 15.44 -11.39 -13.97
CA THR A 381 13.99 -11.28 -14.16
C THR A 381 13.63 -10.94 -15.59
N VAL A 382 14.31 -9.95 -16.19
CA VAL A 382 14.14 -9.57 -17.61
C VAL A 382 14.44 -10.74 -18.52
N LYS A 383 15.56 -11.44 -18.32
CA LYS A 383 15.91 -12.63 -19.10
C LYS A 383 14.82 -13.71 -19.00
N ALA A 384 14.30 -13.97 -17.81
CA ALA A 384 13.23 -14.95 -17.61
C ALA A 384 11.95 -14.57 -18.37
N ILE A 385 11.57 -13.30 -18.38
CA ILE A 385 10.40 -12.81 -19.12
C ILE A 385 10.51 -13.11 -20.61
N PHE A 386 11.70 -12.97 -21.21
CA PHE A 386 11.88 -13.24 -22.63
C PHE A 386 12.08 -14.73 -22.95
N GLU A 387 12.82 -15.47 -22.13
CA GLU A 387 13.33 -16.80 -22.48
C GLU A 387 12.58 -17.95 -21.80
N LYS A 388 12.22 -17.82 -20.51
CA LYS A 388 11.64 -18.95 -19.76
C LYS A 388 10.18 -19.20 -20.12
N PRO A 389 9.77 -20.47 -20.34
CA PRO A 389 8.35 -20.81 -20.47
C PRO A 389 7.65 -20.60 -19.15
N ILE A 390 6.31 -20.45 -19.20
CA ILE A 390 5.47 -20.51 -18.01
C ILE A 390 5.45 -21.94 -17.44
N ILE A 391 5.40 -22.05 -16.12
CA ILE A 391 5.11 -23.32 -15.44
C ILE A 391 3.60 -23.53 -15.50
N PRO A 392 3.09 -24.63 -16.07
CA PRO A 392 1.64 -24.86 -16.14
C PRO A 392 0.99 -24.84 -14.76
N ILE A 393 -0.20 -24.24 -14.65
CA ILE A 393 -0.96 -24.19 -13.40
C ILE A 393 -1.20 -25.59 -12.84
N ALA A 394 -1.55 -26.55 -13.71
CA ALA A 394 -1.80 -27.94 -13.34
C ALA A 394 -0.58 -28.62 -12.64
N THR A 395 0.65 -28.17 -12.92
CA THR A 395 1.85 -28.67 -12.25
C THR A 395 1.92 -28.29 -10.77
N ARG A 396 1.39 -27.11 -10.41
CA ARG A 396 1.43 -26.56 -9.03
C ARG A 396 0.11 -26.73 -8.29
N MET A 397 -1.00 -26.71 -9.03
CA MET A 397 -2.36 -26.70 -8.52
C MET A 397 -3.27 -27.60 -9.39
N PRO A 398 -3.11 -28.93 -9.29
CA PRO A 398 -3.87 -29.88 -10.11
C PRO A 398 -5.38 -29.86 -9.85
N GLU A 399 -5.80 -29.30 -8.72
CA GLU A 399 -7.22 -29.10 -8.37
C GLU A 399 -7.90 -27.94 -9.13
N VAL A 400 -7.15 -27.07 -9.81
CA VAL A 400 -7.74 -26.03 -10.65
C VAL A 400 -8.28 -26.64 -11.93
N PRO A 401 -9.56 -26.39 -12.29
CA PRO A 401 -10.14 -26.95 -13.51
C PRO A 401 -9.29 -26.59 -14.75
N ILE A 402 -9.02 -27.58 -15.59
CA ILE A 402 -8.15 -27.42 -16.76
C ILE A 402 -8.58 -26.26 -17.68
N ARG A 403 -9.90 -26.02 -17.80
CA ARG A 403 -10.43 -24.92 -18.60
C ARG A 403 -10.12 -23.56 -18.00
N VAL A 404 -10.15 -23.42 -16.66
CA VAL A 404 -9.76 -22.19 -15.96
C VAL A 404 -8.27 -21.94 -16.16
N SER A 405 -7.44 -23.00 -15.99
CA SER A 405 -5.99 -22.93 -16.25
C SER A 405 -5.70 -22.49 -17.68
N ALA A 406 -6.37 -23.07 -18.67
CA ALA A 406 -6.18 -22.73 -20.09
C ALA A 406 -6.48 -21.25 -20.38
N VAL A 407 -7.54 -20.68 -19.77
CA VAL A 407 -7.88 -19.26 -19.96
C VAL A 407 -6.76 -18.36 -19.44
N ILE A 408 -6.24 -18.66 -18.25
CA ILE A 408 -5.14 -17.89 -17.63
C ILE A 408 -3.82 -18.07 -18.41
N GLU A 409 -3.50 -19.28 -18.80
CA GLU A 409 -2.27 -19.60 -19.55
C GLU A 409 -2.27 -18.97 -20.96
N THR A 410 -3.44 -18.88 -21.61
CA THR A 410 -3.59 -18.13 -22.87
C THR A 410 -3.21 -16.65 -22.72
N ALA A 411 -3.60 -16.01 -21.60
CA ALA A 411 -3.23 -14.63 -21.31
C ALA A 411 -1.70 -14.46 -21.15
N LEU A 412 -1.01 -15.51 -20.71
CA LEU A 412 0.43 -15.53 -20.47
C LEU A 412 1.29 -15.84 -21.72
N ALA A 413 0.69 -15.95 -22.90
CA ALA A 413 1.43 -16.12 -24.14
C ALA A 413 2.41 -14.96 -24.35
N LYS A 414 3.67 -15.26 -24.72
CA LYS A 414 4.68 -14.22 -24.95
C LYS A 414 4.39 -13.39 -26.19
N GLN A 415 3.84 -14.01 -27.21
CA GLN A 415 3.39 -13.35 -28.44
C GLN A 415 2.01 -12.74 -28.21
N VAL A 416 1.88 -11.44 -28.49
CA VAL A 416 0.66 -10.66 -28.24
C VAL A 416 -0.54 -11.25 -29.00
N GLU A 417 -0.31 -11.73 -30.22
CA GLU A 417 -1.33 -12.27 -31.12
C GLU A 417 -1.94 -13.59 -30.63
N LEU A 418 -1.26 -14.29 -29.72
CA LEU A 418 -1.74 -15.54 -29.11
C LEU A 418 -2.54 -15.32 -27.82
N ARG A 419 -2.62 -14.09 -27.34
CA ARG A 419 -3.40 -13.72 -26.14
C ARG A 419 -4.85 -13.42 -26.52
N TRP A 420 -5.67 -13.25 -25.50
CA TRP A 420 -7.01 -12.66 -25.67
C TRP A 420 -6.89 -11.25 -26.25
N ARG A 421 -7.76 -10.90 -27.18
CA ARG A 421 -7.74 -9.59 -27.85
C ARG A 421 -8.25 -8.48 -26.94
N THR A 422 -9.29 -8.78 -26.14
CA THR A 422 -9.89 -7.83 -25.20
C THR A 422 -10.03 -8.45 -23.80
N ALA A 423 -10.12 -7.60 -22.80
CA ALA A 423 -10.38 -8.02 -21.43
C ALA A 423 -11.78 -8.68 -21.31
N GLY A 424 -12.76 -8.19 -22.09
CA GLY A 424 -14.09 -8.78 -22.19
C GLY A 424 -14.06 -10.22 -22.72
N GLU A 425 -13.28 -10.52 -23.77
CA GLU A 425 -13.12 -11.89 -24.28
C GLU A 425 -12.56 -12.83 -23.21
N MET A 426 -11.50 -12.42 -22.49
CA MET A 426 -10.92 -13.21 -21.40
C MET A 426 -11.92 -13.43 -20.27
N ARG A 427 -12.65 -12.37 -19.86
CA ARG A 427 -13.70 -12.46 -18.83
C ARG A 427 -14.76 -13.49 -19.19
N ASP A 428 -15.31 -13.40 -20.41
CA ASP A 428 -16.37 -14.28 -20.85
C ASP A 428 -15.88 -15.74 -20.98
N ALA A 429 -14.64 -15.95 -21.42
CA ALA A 429 -14.02 -17.28 -21.42
C ALA A 429 -13.85 -17.84 -20.00
N LEU A 430 -13.44 -16.99 -19.03
CA LEU A 430 -13.27 -17.39 -17.63
C LEU A 430 -14.62 -17.77 -16.99
N LEU A 431 -15.68 -17.01 -17.24
CA LEU A 431 -17.02 -17.30 -16.76
C LEU A 431 -17.59 -18.60 -17.37
N ARG A 432 -17.39 -18.84 -18.67
CA ARG A 432 -17.77 -20.13 -19.31
C ARG A 432 -17.00 -21.30 -18.71
N ALA A 433 -15.70 -21.12 -18.40
CA ALA A 433 -14.87 -22.18 -17.83
C ALA A 433 -15.36 -22.69 -16.47
N VAL A 434 -16.11 -21.88 -15.70
CA VAL A 434 -16.67 -22.28 -14.40
C VAL A 434 -18.16 -22.68 -14.48
N SER A 435 -18.95 -22.13 -15.43
CA SER A 435 -20.39 -22.41 -15.53
C SER A 435 -20.72 -23.83 -15.96
N GLU A 436 -19.83 -24.53 -16.63
CA GLU A 436 -20.03 -25.90 -17.10
C GLU A 436 -19.79 -26.98 -16.01
N PHE A 437 -19.50 -26.56 -14.78
CA PHE A 437 -19.36 -27.45 -13.61
C PHE A 437 -20.55 -27.37 -12.63
N ASN A 438 -21.54 -26.51 -12.90
CA ASN A 438 -22.81 -26.44 -12.19
C ASN A 438 -23.92 -27.10 -13.06
#